data_3ffa3e1edef80b638e8f2c5a0b4f4128
#
_entry.id   3ffa3e1edef80b638e8f2c5a0b4f4128
#
_cell.length_a   1.000
_cell.length_b   1.000
_cell.length_c   1.000
_cell.angle_alpha   90.00
_cell.angle_beta   90.00
_cell.angle_gamma   90.00
#
_symmetry.space_group_name_H-M   'P 1'
#
loop_
_entity.id
_entity.type
_entity.pdbx_description
1 polymer ?
#
loop_
_entity_poly.entity_id
_entity_poly.type
_entity_poly.pdbx_seq_one_letter_code
_entity_poly.pdbx_strand_id
1 'polypeptide(L)'
;HMLAEELFYRAGGLAPVYPIFETAAMLHEGAAKSSQIERMSGYARHVIARYPIGPKDCLLIASTSGINPFGMEMAELARERGAKVIGISSLAYLVEPSRQKDGKHLPDFCDICIDNHVPLGDATIAVCADGTKAGPVSTIATLAIANSIVLDACEILKSHGVEPKVFHSGNCPGADSY
;
A
#
# COMPACT_ATOMS: atom_id res chain seq x y z
N HIS A 1 4.47 -3.23 3.95
CA HIS A 1 3.92 -4.35 4.73
C HIS A 1 2.87 -3.89 5.74
N MET A 2 3.11 -2.79 6.51
CA MET A 2 2.15 -2.29 7.52
C MET A 2 0.75 -2.06 6.97
N LEU A 3 0.60 -1.51 5.74
CA LEU A 3 -0.70 -1.40 5.08
C LEU A 3 -1.36 -2.78 4.88
N ALA A 4 -0.61 -3.76 4.38
CA ALA A 4 -1.12 -5.10 4.14
C ALA A 4 -1.51 -5.81 5.45
N GLU A 5 -0.71 -5.63 6.50
CA GLU A 5 -0.98 -6.19 7.84
C GLU A 5 -2.21 -5.52 8.49
N GLU A 6 -2.39 -4.21 8.31
CA GLU A 6 -3.55 -3.48 8.83
C GLU A 6 -4.86 -3.95 8.20
N LEU A 7 -4.86 -4.23 6.91
CA LEU A 7 -6.08 -4.63 6.19
C LEU A 7 -6.35 -6.13 6.23
N PHE A 8 -5.33 -6.96 6.47
CA PHE A 8 -5.43 -8.40 6.46
C PHE A 8 -5.76 -8.95 7.85
N TYR A 9 -6.83 -9.77 7.92
CA TYR A 9 -7.22 -10.50 9.13
C TYR A 9 -7.30 -9.63 10.40
N ARG A 10 -7.99 -8.52 10.29
CA ARG A 10 -8.17 -7.57 11.38
C ARG A 10 -9.63 -7.41 11.73
N ALA A 11 -9.95 -7.24 13.01
CA ALA A 11 -11.31 -6.92 13.46
C ALA A 11 -11.83 -5.67 12.72
N GLY A 12 -12.97 -5.80 12.05
CA GLY A 12 -13.54 -4.77 11.18
C GLY A 12 -12.94 -4.68 9.79
N GLY A 13 -11.89 -5.44 9.47
CA GLY A 13 -11.33 -5.53 8.13
C GLY A 13 -12.17 -6.37 7.18
N LEU A 14 -12.09 -6.09 5.88
CA LEU A 14 -12.79 -6.87 4.85
C LEU A 14 -12.15 -8.26 4.69
N ALA A 15 -12.98 -9.31 4.73
CA ALA A 15 -12.51 -10.69 4.59
C ALA A 15 -11.83 -10.98 3.24
N PRO A 16 -12.26 -10.44 2.07
CA PRO A 16 -11.62 -10.71 0.78
C PRO A 16 -10.33 -9.91 0.53
N VAL A 17 -9.62 -9.48 1.57
CA VAL A 17 -8.30 -8.86 1.43
C VAL A 17 -7.23 -9.95 1.46
N TYR A 18 -6.35 -9.93 0.47
CA TYR A 18 -5.22 -10.84 0.37
C TYR A 18 -3.90 -10.07 0.37
N PRO A 19 -3.04 -10.23 1.38
CA PRO A 19 -1.79 -9.48 1.46
C PRO A 19 -0.74 -10.05 0.52
N ILE A 20 0.01 -9.17 -0.14
CA ILE A 20 1.21 -9.55 -0.87
C ILE A 20 2.41 -9.31 0.05
N PHE A 21 2.85 -10.38 0.72
CA PHE A 21 4.03 -10.34 1.57
C PHE A 21 5.25 -10.87 0.82
N GLU A 22 6.26 -10.02 0.69
CA GLU A 22 7.56 -10.38 0.15
C GLU A 22 8.61 -10.29 1.24
N THR A 23 9.02 -11.43 1.77
CA THR A 23 9.94 -11.53 2.91
C THR A 23 11.27 -10.80 2.66
N ALA A 24 11.79 -10.88 1.42
CA ALA A 24 13.02 -10.22 1.06
C ALA A 24 12.95 -8.68 1.18
N ALA A 25 11.75 -8.10 1.02
CA ALA A 25 11.51 -6.67 1.15
C ALA A 25 11.08 -6.22 2.56
N MET A 26 10.96 -7.14 3.52
CA MET A 26 10.59 -6.81 4.90
C MET A 26 11.77 -6.19 5.66
N LEU A 27 11.51 -5.10 6.40
CA LEU A 27 12.54 -4.35 7.14
C LEU A 27 13.22 -5.19 8.24
N HIS A 28 12.47 -6.04 8.93
CA HIS A 28 12.98 -6.90 9.99
C HIS A 28 13.89 -8.03 9.47
N GLU A 29 13.85 -8.31 8.17
CA GLU A 29 14.77 -9.23 7.49
C GLU A 29 16.07 -8.54 7.05
N GLY A 30 16.22 -7.24 7.32
CA GLY A 30 17.37 -6.42 7.02
C GLY A 30 17.00 -5.15 6.26
N ALA A 31 17.06 -4.00 6.94
CA ALA A 31 16.62 -2.71 6.40
C ALA A 31 17.40 -2.29 5.14
N ALA A 32 18.72 -2.47 5.12
CA ALA A 32 19.57 -2.16 3.95
C ALA A 32 19.21 -3.06 2.76
N LYS A 33 18.98 -4.35 2.99
CA LYS A 33 18.53 -5.31 1.96
C LYS A 33 17.16 -4.91 1.41
N SER A 34 16.21 -4.57 2.26
CA SER A 34 14.88 -4.09 1.86
C SER A 34 14.97 -2.89 0.91
N SER A 35 15.79 -1.88 1.26
CA SER A 35 16.02 -0.72 0.40
C SER A 35 16.66 -1.05 -0.95
N GLN A 36 17.48 -2.09 -1.01
CA GLN A 36 18.04 -2.57 -2.28
C GLN A 36 16.99 -3.29 -3.13
N ILE A 37 16.16 -4.14 -2.51
CA ILE A 37 15.08 -4.86 -3.20
C ILE A 37 14.08 -3.89 -3.83
N GLU A 38 13.63 -2.87 -3.09
CA GLU A 38 12.66 -1.90 -3.67
C GLU A 38 13.24 -1.09 -4.84
N ARG A 39 14.55 -0.98 -4.94
CA ARG A 39 15.25 -0.30 -6.06
C ARG A 39 15.61 -1.23 -7.22
N MET A 40 15.36 -2.52 -7.08
CA MET A 40 15.71 -3.54 -8.07
C MET A 40 14.63 -3.65 -9.13
N SER A 41 14.96 -3.22 -10.37
CA SER A 41 14.08 -3.43 -11.51
C SER A 41 13.96 -4.91 -11.87
N GLY A 42 12.76 -5.32 -12.27
CA GLY A 42 12.45 -6.68 -12.71
C GLY A 42 12.18 -7.67 -11.58
N TYR A 43 12.34 -7.28 -10.32
CA TYR A 43 12.05 -8.17 -9.18
C TYR A 43 10.55 -8.41 -9.01
N ALA A 44 9.73 -7.40 -9.25
CA ALA A 44 8.28 -7.45 -9.09
C ALA A 44 7.61 -8.60 -9.85
N ARG A 45 8.12 -8.95 -11.04
CA ARG A 45 7.60 -10.08 -11.85
C ARG A 45 7.63 -11.42 -11.12
N HIS A 46 8.68 -11.65 -10.32
CA HIS A 46 8.83 -12.90 -9.55
C HIS A 46 7.90 -12.93 -8.34
N VAL A 47 7.59 -11.78 -7.78
CA VAL A 47 6.65 -11.64 -6.67
C VAL A 47 5.22 -11.85 -7.15
N ILE A 48 4.78 -11.05 -8.14
CA ILE A 48 3.40 -11.08 -8.63
C ILE A 48 3.03 -12.42 -9.30
N ALA A 49 4.01 -13.16 -9.82
CA ALA A 49 3.79 -14.48 -10.42
C ALA A 49 3.20 -15.51 -9.43
N ARG A 50 3.38 -15.30 -8.14
CA ARG A 50 2.87 -16.18 -7.07
C ARG A 50 1.40 -15.91 -6.71
N TYR A 51 0.82 -14.86 -7.26
CA TYR A 51 -0.53 -14.40 -6.92
C TYR A 51 -1.45 -14.45 -8.15
N PRO A 52 -2.65 -15.02 -8.04
CA PRO A 52 -3.59 -15.16 -9.15
C PRO A 52 -4.38 -13.86 -9.39
N ILE A 53 -3.67 -12.75 -9.53
CA ILE A 53 -4.28 -11.44 -9.77
C ILE A 53 -4.86 -11.38 -11.19
N GLY A 54 -6.09 -10.86 -11.32
CA GLY A 54 -6.79 -10.75 -12.60
C GLY A 54 -7.88 -9.66 -12.63
N PRO A 55 -8.75 -9.67 -13.65
CA PRO A 55 -9.68 -8.57 -13.93
C PRO A 55 -10.76 -8.29 -12.87
N LYS A 56 -10.93 -9.20 -11.91
CA LYS A 56 -11.88 -9.02 -10.80
C LYS A 56 -11.22 -8.49 -9.52
N ASP A 57 -9.91 -8.28 -9.56
CA ASP A 57 -9.14 -7.85 -8.41
C ASP A 57 -8.84 -6.36 -8.46
N CYS A 58 -8.60 -5.81 -7.29
CA CYS A 58 -8.07 -4.46 -7.09
C CYS A 58 -6.78 -4.56 -6.28
N LEU A 59 -5.67 -4.10 -6.84
CA LEU A 59 -4.42 -3.95 -6.13
C LEU A 59 -4.40 -2.61 -5.39
N LEU A 60 -4.37 -2.64 -4.06
CA LEU A 60 -4.06 -1.46 -3.25
C LEU A 60 -2.56 -1.44 -2.96
N ILE A 61 -1.88 -0.39 -3.36
CA ILE A 61 -0.44 -0.24 -3.21
C ILE A 61 -0.08 1.11 -2.59
N ALA A 62 0.79 1.11 -1.58
CA ALA A 62 1.27 2.33 -0.96
C ALA A 62 2.79 2.47 -1.11
N SER A 63 3.22 3.62 -1.59
CA SER A 63 4.61 4.05 -1.61
C SER A 63 4.66 5.57 -1.51
N THR A 64 5.05 6.09 -0.35
CA THR A 64 5.04 7.53 -0.09
C THR A 64 5.85 8.30 -1.12
N SER A 65 7.05 7.86 -1.44
CA SER A 65 7.87 8.54 -2.47
C SER A 65 7.44 8.19 -3.91
N GLY A 66 6.90 7.01 -4.13
CA GLY A 66 6.48 6.57 -5.46
C GLY A 66 7.60 6.49 -6.53
N ILE A 67 8.89 6.54 -6.12
CA ILE A 67 10.04 6.63 -7.04
C ILE A 67 10.79 5.32 -7.25
N ASN A 68 10.47 4.26 -6.49
CA ASN A 68 11.21 3.00 -6.54
C ASN A 68 10.57 2.00 -7.52
N PRO A 69 11.38 1.31 -8.34
CA PRO A 69 10.90 0.39 -9.38
C PRO A 69 9.94 -0.69 -8.89
N PHE A 70 10.25 -1.32 -7.76
CA PHE A 70 9.46 -2.48 -7.28
C PHE A 70 7.96 -2.19 -7.17
N GLY A 71 7.59 -1.07 -6.52
CA GLY A 71 6.18 -0.70 -6.38
C GLY A 71 5.52 -0.34 -7.72
N MET A 72 6.22 0.40 -8.56
CA MET A 72 5.74 0.79 -9.90
C MET A 72 5.51 -0.42 -10.80
N GLU A 73 6.47 -1.34 -10.86
CA GLU A 73 6.36 -2.57 -11.63
C GLU A 73 5.25 -3.50 -11.11
N MET A 74 5.01 -3.54 -9.78
CA MET A 74 3.87 -4.28 -9.22
C MET A 74 2.54 -3.71 -9.72
N ALA A 75 2.40 -2.39 -9.75
CA ALA A 75 1.22 -1.70 -10.25
C ALA A 75 1.02 -1.96 -11.76
N GLU A 76 2.07 -1.81 -12.55
CA GLU A 76 2.05 -2.06 -14.00
C GLU A 76 1.64 -3.50 -14.33
N LEU A 77 2.30 -4.47 -13.72
CA LEU A 77 2.01 -5.89 -13.94
C LEU A 77 0.60 -6.32 -13.50
N ALA A 78 0.07 -5.70 -12.44
CA ALA A 78 -1.31 -5.93 -12.04
C ALA A 78 -2.30 -5.40 -13.10
N ARG A 79 -2.06 -4.21 -13.64
CA ARG A 79 -2.88 -3.64 -14.72
C ARG A 79 -2.80 -4.47 -16.01
N GLU A 80 -1.63 -4.97 -16.37
CA GLU A 80 -1.45 -5.87 -17.53
C GLU A 80 -2.29 -7.15 -17.37
N ARG A 81 -2.54 -7.60 -16.15
CA ARG A 81 -3.43 -8.74 -15.84
C ARG A 81 -4.91 -8.35 -15.76
N GLY A 82 -5.23 -7.08 -16.01
CA GLY A 82 -6.59 -6.55 -16.02
C GLY A 82 -7.10 -6.10 -14.65
N ALA A 83 -6.31 -6.18 -13.58
CA ALA A 83 -6.72 -5.69 -12.27
C ALA A 83 -6.76 -4.16 -12.24
N LYS A 84 -7.60 -3.61 -11.38
CA LYS A 84 -7.59 -2.19 -11.05
C LYS A 84 -6.48 -1.90 -10.03
N VAL A 85 -5.89 -0.72 -10.11
CA VAL A 85 -4.82 -0.30 -9.19
C VAL A 85 -5.19 1.00 -8.50
N ILE A 86 -5.24 0.97 -7.18
CA ILE A 86 -5.35 2.15 -6.31
C ILE A 86 -4.01 2.36 -5.64
N GLY A 87 -3.37 3.50 -5.93
CA GLY A 87 -2.12 3.92 -5.30
C GLY A 87 -2.36 4.90 -4.15
N ILE A 88 -1.57 4.79 -3.09
CA ILE A 88 -1.47 5.82 -2.05
C ILE A 88 -0.02 6.32 -2.08
N SER A 89 0.18 7.59 -2.42
CA SER A 89 1.51 8.18 -2.59
C SER A 89 1.47 9.66 -2.22
N SER A 90 2.62 10.26 -1.98
CA SER A 90 2.70 11.71 -1.82
C SER A 90 3.03 12.39 -3.15
N LEU A 91 2.16 13.25 -3.62
CA LEU A 91 2.40 14.04 -4.83
C LEU A 91 3.53 15.06 -4.66
N ALA A 92 3.93 15.36 -3.42
CA ALA A 92 5.11 16.19 -3.15
C ALA A 92 6.41 15.58 -3.69
N TYR A 93 6.46 14.26 -3.89
CA TYR A 93 7.63 13.56 -4.44
C TYR A 93 7.71 13.58 -5.97
N LEU A 94 6.72 14.10 -6.70
CA LEU A 94 6.77 14.19 -8.16
C LEU A 94 7.89 15.11 -8.68
N VAL A 95 8.44 15.96 -7.82
CA VAL A 95 9.60 16.81 -8.14
C VAL A 95 10.94 16.06 -8.02
N GLU A 96 10.93 14.91 -7.34
CA GLU A 96 12.12 14.09 -7.16
C GLU A 96 12.33 13.17 -8.37
N PRO A 97 13.58 12.94 -8.80
CA PRO A 97 13.84 12.06 -9.92
C PRO A 97 13.41 10.61 -9.63
N SER A 98 12.64 10.05 -10.54
CA SER A 98 12.28 8.63 -10.48
C SER A 98 13.52 7.74 -10.67
N ARG A 99 13.49 6.56 -10.04
CA ARG A 99 14.48 5.50 -10.28
C ARG A 99 14.08 4.56 -11.42
N GLN A 100 12.92 4.77 -12.03
CA GLN A 100 12.55 4.13 -13.29
C GLN A 100 13.24 4.83 -14.46
N LYS A 101 13.65 4.04 -15.47
CA LYS A 101 14.38 4.54 -16.64
C LYS A 101 13.58 5.52 -17.49
N ASP A 102 12.26 5.39 -17.49
CA ASP A 102 11.33 6.24 -18.24
C ASP A 102 10.91 7.51 -17.46
N GLY A 103 11.40 7.68 -16.24
CA GLY A 103 11.14 8.84 -15.39
C GLY A 103 9.75 8.87 -14.74
N LYS A 104 8.93 7.84 -14.92
CA LYS A 104 7.59 7.76 -14.34
C LYS A 104 7.62 7.51 -12.84
N HIS A 105 6.52 7.88 -12.17
CA HIS A 105 6.28 7.70 -10.75
C HIS A 105 5.10 6.75 -10.53
N LEU A 106 4.90 6.27 -9.30
CA LEU A 106 3.80 5.35 -8.98
C LEU A 106 2.42 5.83 -9.48
N PRO A 107 2.05 7.12 -9.36
CA PRO A 107 0.76 7.62 -9.88
C PRO A 107 0.52 7.32 -11.35
N ASP A 108 1.56 7.26 -12.18
CA ASP A 108 1.44 6.98 -13.62
C ASP A 108 1.00 5.54 -13.93
N PHE A 109 1.15 4.65 -12.96
CA PHE A 109 0.79 3.24 -13.05
C PHE A 109 -0.52 2.88 -12.34
N CYS A 110 -1.21 3.86 -11.75
CA CYS A 110 -2.44 3.66 -11.02
C CYS A 110 -3.67 4.07 -11.82
N ASP A 111 -4.81 3.39 -11.64
CA ASP A 111 -6.11 3.85 -12.13
C ASP A 111 -6.61 5.01 -11.27
N ILE A 112 -6.35 4.95 -9.97
CA ILE A 112 -6.62 6.01 -8.99
C ILE A 112 -5.37 6.16 -8.12
N CYS A 113 -4.91 7.40 -7.92
CA CYS A 113 -3.86 7.70 -6.95
C CYS A 113 -4.38 8.68 -5.91
N ILE A 114 -4.27 8.30 -4.63
CA ILE A 114 -4.66 9.12 -3.50
C ILE A 114 -3.40 9.78 -2.93
N ASP A 115 -3.41 11.11 -2.88
CA ASP A 115 -2.35 11.88 -2.24
C ASP A 115 -2.48 11.78 -0.72
N ASN A 116 -1.45 11.25 -0.06
CA ASN A 116 -1.40 11.19 1.39
C ASN A 116 -0.88 12.48 2.04
N HIS A 117 -0.57 13.49 1.25
CA HIS A 117 -0.08 14.82 1.67
C HIS A 117 1.16 14.80 2.59
N VAL A 118 1.92 13.74 2.54
CA VAL A 118 3.16 13.62 3.33
C VAL A 118 4.23 14.51 2.73
N PRO A 119 4.91 15.36 3.52
CA PRO A 119 5.96 16.24 3.03
C PRO A 119 7.20 15.46 2.57
N LEU A 120 8.02 16.09 1.74
CA LEU A 120 9.33 15.54 1.37
C LEU A 120 10.16 15.21 2.64
N GLY A 121 10.72 14.00 2.66
CA GLY A 121 11.48 13.50 3.80
C GLY A 121 10.64 12.83 4.89
N ASP A 122 9.30 12.85 4.78
CA ASP A 122 8.34 12.17 5.69
C ASP A 122 8.32 12.74 7.13
N ALA A 123 9.47 13.01 7.73
CA ALA A 123 9.58 13.54 9.08
C ALA A 123 9.21 15.02 9.14
N THR A 124 8.51 15.44 10.22
CA THR A 124 7.86 16.76 10.26
C THR A 124 8.47 17.73 11.27
N ILE A 125 9.08 17.25 12.37
CA ILE A 125 9.55 18.07 13.49
C ILE A 125 11.07 18.13 13.50
N ALA A 126 11.65 19.33 13.36
CA ALA A 126 13.10 19.54 13.52
C ALA A 126 13.49 19.28 14.99
N VAL A 127 14.42 18.37 15.22
CA VAL A 127 14.84 17.94 16.56
C VAL A 127 16.35 18.11 16.81
N CYS A 128 17.14 18.29 15.75
CA CYS A 128 18.57 18.48 15.85
C CYS A 128 18.97 19.90 15.40
N ALA A 129 20.13 20.35 15.85
CA ALA A 129 20.65 21.69 15.52
C ALA A 129 20.97 21.87 14.02
N ASP A 130 21.24 20.78 13.30
CA ASP A 130 21.47 20.75 11.86
C ASP A 130 20.16 20.73 11.02
N GLY A 131 19.00 20.79 11.69
CA GLY A 131 17.68 20.74 11.05
C GLY A 131 17.15 19.33 10.79
N THR A 132 17.84 18.27 11.21
CA THR A 132 17.37 16.89 11.10
C THR A 132 16.02 16.74 11.80
N LYS A 133 15.06 16.12 11.10
CA LYS A 133 13.67 15.97 11.56
C LYS A 133 13.39 14.56 12.08
N ALA A 134 12.44 14.47 12.99
CA ALA A 134 11.81 13.25 13.49
C ALA A 134 10.28 13.30 13.27
N GLY A 135 9.58 12.25 13.66
CA GLY A 135 8.13 12.15 13.55
C GLY A 135 7.68 11.90 12.10
N PRO A 136 7.97 10.71 11.51
CA PRO A 136 7.44 10.33 10.21
C PRO A 136 5.92 10.16 10.29
N VAL A 137 5.20 10.64 9.29
CA VAL A 137 3.73 10.66 9.26
C VAL A 137 3.13 9.75 8.18
N SER A 138 3.95 9.22 7.28
CA SER A 138 3.49 8.44 6.13
C SER A 138 2.67 7.21 6.51
N THR A 139 3.10 6.46 7.50
CA THR A 139 2.38 5.26 7.95
C THR A 139 1.02 5.61 8.52
N ILE A 140 0.94 6.63 9.39
CA ILE A 140 -0.32 7.06 10.01
C ILE A 140 -1.32 7.52 8.94
N ALA A 141 -0.89 8.39 8.04
CA ALA A 141 -1.72 8.90 6.94
C ALA A 141 -2.20 7.78 6.02
N THR A 142 -1.28 6.88 5.61
CA THR A 142 -1.59 5.75 4.73
C THR A 142 -2.60 4.79 5.36
N LEU A 143 -2.45 4.45 6.65
CA LEU A 143 -3.37 3.55 7.34
C LEU A 143 -4.75 4.19 7.54
N ALA A 144 -4.81 5.49 7.84
CA ALA A 144 -6.08 6.22 7.94
C ALA A 144 -6.82 6.21 6.59
N ILE A 145 -6.14 6.50 5.49
CA ILE A 145 -6.70 6.43 4.13
C ILE A 145 -7.19 5.01 3.81
N ALA A 146 -6.39 4.00 4.10
CA ALA A 146 -6.74 2.62 3.82
C ALA A 146 -8.00 2.16 4.58
N ASN A 147 -8.12 2.49 5.85
CA ASN A 147 -9.31 2.20 6.64
C ASN A 147 -10.54 2.97 6.12
N SER A 148 -10.38 4.21 5.65
CA SER A 148 -11.45 4.96 5.01
C SER A 148 -11.94 4.28 3.72
N ILE A 149 -11.02 3.78 2.89
CA ILE A 149 -11.37 3.00 1.68
C ILE A 149 -12.20 1.75 2.04
N VAL A 150 -11.83 1.05 3.12
CA VAL A 150 -12.59 -0.12 3.60
C VAL A 150 -13.99 0.27 4.02
N LEU A 151 -14.16 1.37 4.76
CA LEU A 151 -15.48 1.86 5.19
C LEU A 151 -16.34 2.25 4.00
N ASP A 152 -15.81 3.03 3.07
CA ASP A 152 -16.51 3.44 1.86
C ASP A 152 -16.94 2.23 1.01
N ALA A 153 -16.03 1.24 0.87
CA ALA A 153 -16.36 0.00 0.17
C ALA A 153 -17.52 -0.76 0.85
N CYS A 154 -17.54 -0.83 2.19
CA CYS A 154 -18.65 -1.44 2.93
C CYS A 154 -19.98 -0.69 2.70
N GLU A 155 -19.96 0.64 2.71
CA GLU A 155 -21.16 1.44 2.46
C GLU A 155 -21.67 1.27 1.03
N ILE A 156 -20.78 1.24 0.04
CA ILE A 156 -21.11 1.00 -1.36
C ILE A 156 -21.72 -0.40 -1.53
N LEU A 157 -21.14 -1.44 -0.95
CA LEU A 157 -21.68 -2.80 -0.99
C LEU A 157 -23.11 -2.84 -0.43
N LYS A 158 -23.33 -2.23 0.75
CA LYS A 158 -24.66 -2.16 1.37
C LYS A 158 -25.66 -1.42 0.48
N SER A 159 -25.27 -0.32 -0.17
CA SER A 159 -26.13 0.43 -1.08
C SER A 159 -26.58 -0.39 -2.29
N HIS A 160 -25.80 -1.41 -2.66
CA HIS A 160 -26.11 -2.37 -3.73
C HIS A 160 -26.80 -3.65 -3.21
N GLY A 161 -27.19 -3.69 -1.92
CA GLY A 161 -27.86 -4.84 -1.32
C GLY A 161 -26.92 -6.03 -1.04
N VAL A 162 -25.62 -5.79 -1.02
CA VAL A 162 -24.60 -6.80 -0.71
C VAL A 162 -24.11 -6.60 0.71
N GLU A 163 -24.23 -7.62 1.56
CA GLU A 163 -23.73 -7.57 2.93
C GLU A 163 -22.18 -7.66 2.93
N PRO A 164 -21.46 -6.65 3.46
CA PRO A 164 -20.02 -6.68 3.55
C PRO A 164 -19.56 -7.81 4.48
N LYS A 165 -18.63 -8.62 4.01
CA LYS A 165 -17.99 -9.64 4.86
C LYS A 165 -16.82 -9.03 5.58
N VAL A 166 -16.96 -8.81 6.89
CA VAL A 166 -15.94 -8.24 7.77
C VAL A 166 -15.62 -9.19 8.90
N PHE A 167 -14.38 -9.16 9.36
CA PHE A 167 -13.95 -9.94 10.51
C PHE A 167 -14.50 -9.38 11.82
N HIS A 168 -15.00 -10.24 12.68
CA HIS A 168 -15.40 -9.87 14.04
C HIS A 168 -14.20 -9.92 15.00
N SER A 169 -14.25 -9.12 16.06
CA SER A 169 -13.21 -9.17 17.09
C SER A 169 -13.34 -10.45 17.93
N GLY A 170 -12.27 -11.24 17.99
CA GLY A 170 -12.20 -12.41 18.88
C GLY A 170 -12.27 -12.11 20.36
N ASN A 171 -12.22 -10.82 20.76
CA ASN A 171 -12.29 -10.40 22.16
C ASN A 171 -13.68 -9.86 22.57
N CYS A 172 -14.68 -9.99 21.69
CA CYS A 172 -16.06 -9.60 21.99
C CYS A 172 -16.92 -10.80 22.37
N PRO A 173 -17.97 -10.62 23.20
CA PRO A 173 -18.91 -11.71 23.51
C PRO A 173 -19.51 -12.30 22.23
N GLY A 174 -19.52 -13.63 22.12
CA GLY A 174 -20.00 -14.34 20.92
C GLY A 174 -18.96 -14.55 19.82
N ALA A 175 -17.72 -14.17 20.04
CA ALA A 175 -16.64 -14.32 19.06
C ALA A 175 -16.28 -15.78 18.74
N ASP A 176 -16.55 -16.72 19.62
CA ASP A 176 -16.24 -18.15 19.47
C ASP A 176 -17.26 -18.91 18.61
N SER A 177 -18.18 -18.20 17.98
CA SER A 177 -19.23 -18.78 17.11
C SER A 177 -18.88 -18.66 15.61
N TYR A 178 -17.66 -19.06 15.22
CA TYR A 178 -17.26 -19.21 13.82
C TYR A 178 -17.59 -20.59 13.28
#